data_f9d6b77be75d175c89f87b7d49f0077f
#
_entry.id   f9d6b77be75d175c89f87b7d49f0077f
#
_cell.length_a   1.000
_cell.length_b   1.000
_cell.length_c   1.000
_cell.angle_alpha   90.00
_cell.angle_beta   90.00
_cell.angle_gamma   90.00
#
_symmetry.space_group_name_H-M   'P 1'
#
loop_
_entity.id
_entity.type
_entity.pdbx_description
1 polymer ?
#
loop_
_entity_poly.entity_id
_entity_poly.type
_entity_poly.pdbx_seq_one_letter_code
_entity_poly.pdbx_strand_id
1 'polypeptide(L)'
;MAPNPAPSLDDDSRSLRQIELRGVRVNNLRGIDLDLPLRQFVVLSGVSGSGKSSLAFDTIFAEGQRRYIESFSSSARQYLERIERPNADRIAHVPPAIGIRTDSALRKSLGRATV
;
A
#
# COMPACT_ATOMS: atom_id res chain seq x y z
N MET A 1 15.28 37.32 -3.75
CA MET A 1 14.50 36.15 -3.36
C MET A 1 15.38 35.17 -2.59
N ALA A 2 14.99 34.85 -1.45
CA ALA A 2 15.73 33.84 -0.71
C ALA A 2 15.65 32.52 -1.47
N PRO A 3 16.77 31.85 -1.73
CA PRO A 3 16.71 30.52 -2.27
C PRO A 3 15.88 29.66 -1.33
N ASN A 4 15.20 28.67 -1.88
CA ASN A 4 14.54 27.69 -1.02
C ASN A 4 15.55 27.23 0.01
N PRO A 5 15.24 27.39 1.30
CA PRO A 5 16.13 26.83 2.30
C PRO A 5 16.28 25.35 2.01
N ALA A 6 17.44 24.81 2.29
CA ALA A 6 17.60 23.37 2.30
C ALA A 6 16.39 22.76 3.02
N PRO A 7 15.84 21.64 2.53
CA PRO A 7 14.68 21.05 3.19
C PRO A 7 14.97 20.97 4.68
N SER A 8 14.07 21.57 5.44
CA SER A 8 14.18 21.53 6.90
C SER A 8 14.09 20.07 7.33
N LEU A 9 14.66 19.77 8.49
CA LEU A 9 14.49 18.45 9.09
C LEU A 9 13.01 18.06 9.18
N ASP A 10 12.13 19.06 9.29
CA ASP A 10 10.69 18.84 9.33
C ASP A 10 10.15 18.36 7.99
N ASP A 11 10.66 18.85 6.88
CA ASP A 11 10.24 18.42 5.54
C ASP A 11 10.71 16.99 5.26
N ASP A 12 11.94 16.67 5.62
CA ASP A 12 12.44 15.31 5.51
C ASP A 12 11.63 14.35 6.39
N SER A 13 11.31 14.79 7.59
CA SER A 13 10.48 14.00 8.50
C SER A 13 9.08 13.77 7.93
N ARG A 14 8.53 14.76 7.24
CA ARG A 14 7.21 14.62 6.58
C ARG A 14 7.28 13.62 5.42
N SER A 15 8.31 13.71 4.61
CA SER A 15 8.51 12.75 3.52
C SER A 15 8.60 11.33 4.03
N LEU A 16 9.32 11.12 5.14
CA LEU A 16 9.45 9.81 5.75
C LEU A 16 8.19 9.34 6.46
N ARG A 17 7.22 10.23 6.66
CA ARG A 17 5.95 9.92 7.33
C ARG A 17 4.79 9.74 6.38
N GLN A 18 5.07 9.66 5.10
CA GLN A 18 4.04 9.51 4.08
C GLN A 18 4.33 8.33 3.19
N ILE A 19 3.27 7.60 2.88
CA ILE A 19 3.31 6.63 1.79
C ILE A 19 3.15 7.41 0.50
N GLU A 20 4.07 7.22 -0.43
CA GLU A 20 4.02 7.87 -1.74
C GLU A 20 3.62 6.87 -2.80
N LEU A 21 2.54 7.17 -3.49
CA LEU A 21 2.04 6.37 -4.61
C LEU A 21 2.06 7.23 -5.86
N ARG A 22 2.64 6.70 -6.94
CA ARG A 22 2.73 7.41 -8.23
C ARG A 22 2.35 6.47 -9.35
N GLY A 23 1.40 6.92 -10.17
CA GLY A 23 1.00 6.21 -11.36
C GLY A 23 0.39 4.85 -11.09
N VAL A 24 -0.41 4.69 -10.05
CA VAL A 24 -1.00 3.41 -9.68
C VAL A 24 -2.07 3.00 -10.69
N ARG A 25 -1.89 1.82 -11.29
CA ARG A 25 -2.77 1.29 -12.34
C ARG A 25 -3.33 -0.09 -12.00
N VAL A 26 -3.46 -0.37 -10.72
CA VAL A 26 -3.98 -1.67 -10.26
C VAL A 26 -5.48 -1.73 -10.55
N ASN A 27 -5.92 -2.79 -11.21
CA ASN A 27 -7.32 -3.00 -11.60
C ASN A 27 -7.89 -1.79 -12.36
N ASN A 28 -8.94 -1.15 -11.83
CA ASN A 28 -9.59 -0.01 -12.47
C ASN A 28 -8.96 1.34 -12.16
N LEU A 29 -7.87 1.37 -11.40
CA LEU A 29 -7.11 2.60 -11.16
C LEU A 29 -6.32 2.98 -12.40
N ARG A 30 -6.37 4.25 -12.80
CA ARG A 30 -5.85 4.72 -14.08
C ARG A 30 -4.66 5.67 -13.93
N GLY A 31 -3.68 5.28 -13.12
CA GLY A 31 -2.49 6.10 -12.95
C GLY A 31 -2.69 7.18 -11.91
N ILE A 32 -3.20 6.84 -10.75
CA ILE A 32 -3.41 7.82 -9.68
C ILE A 32 -2.12 8.06 -8.90
N ASP A 33 -1.99 9.28 -8.46
CA ASP A 33 -0.94 9.71 -7.53
C ASP A 33 -1.58 10.05 -6.19
N LEU A 34 -0.97 9.59 -5.10
CA LEU A 34 -1.53 9.82 -3.79
C LEU A 34 -0.43 9.77 -2.73
N ASP A 35 -0.50 10.66 -1.77
CA ASP A 35 0.32 10.63 -0.57
C ASP A 35 -0.57 10.37 0.63
N LEU A 36 -0.19 9.37 1.43
CA LEU A 36 -0.94 9.01 2.62
C LEU A 36 -0.06 9.20 3.85
N PRO A 37 -0.56 9.90 4.88
CA PRO A 37 0.22 10.08 6.10
C PRO A 37 0.37 8.75 6.84
N LEU A 38 1.55 8.53 7.40
CA LEU A 38 1.79 7.41 8.30
C LEU A 38 1.35 7.78 9.71
N ARG A 39 1.09 6.78 10.53
CA ARG A 39 0.70 6.92 11.93
C ARG A 39 -0.58 7.73 12.14
N GLN A 40 -1.45 7.71 11.14
CA GLN A 40 -2.74 8.38 11.23
C GLN A 40 -3.83 7.42 10.77
N PHE A 41 -5.03 7.65 11.27
CA PHE A 41 -6.21 6.94 10.82
C PHE A 41 -6.69 7.57 9.52
N VAL A 42 -6.68 6.80 8.44
CA VAL A 42 -7.06 7.28 7.11
C VAL A 42 -8.27 6.48 6.62
N VAL A 43 -9.28 7.17 6.12
CA VAL A 43 -10.49 6.55 5.60
C VAL A 43 -10.53 6.74 4.08
N LEU A 44 -10.73 5.65 3.35
CA LEU A 44 -10.99 5.67 1.93
C LEU A 44 -12.48 5.46 1.71
N SER A 45 -13.12 6.41 1.06
CA SER A 45 -14.55 6.35 0.78
C SER A 45 -14.82 6.59 -0.70
N GLY A 46 -15.97 6.15 -1.14
CA GLY A 46 -16.37 6.28 -2.53
C GLY A 46 -17.43 5.26 -2.89
N VAL A 47 -17.99 5.39 -4.09
CA VAL A 47 -18.99 4.44 -4.56
C VAL A 47 -18.35 3.07 -4.81
N SER A 48 -19.18 2.03 -4.79
CA SER A 48 -18.73 0.68 -5.11
C SER A 48 -18.13 0.66 -6.50
N GLY A 49 -16.99 -0.02 -6.63
CA GLY A 49 -16.29 -0.10 -7.92
C GLY A 49 -15.40 1.09 -8.25
N SER A 50 -15.25 2.06 -7.34
CA SER A 50 -14.42 3.24 -7.58
C SER A 50 -12.91 2.97 -7.43
N GLY A 51 -12.51 1.80 -6.91
CA GLY A 51 -11.10 1.46 -6.73
C GLY A 51 -10.60 1.49 -5.30
N LYS A 52 -11.48 1.63 -4.31
CA LYS A 52 -11.07 1.67 -2.90
C LYS A 52 -10.31 0.42 -2.49
N SER A 53 -10.86 -0.74 -2.78
CA SER A 53 -10.23 -2.03 -2.45
C SER A 53 -8.97 -2.25 -3.27
N SER A 54 -8.96 -1.82 -4.52
CA SER A 54 -7.77 -1.89 -5.36
C SER A 54 -6.63 -1.05 -4.81
N LEU A 55 -6.94 0.11 -4.27
CA LEU A 55 -5.95 0.97 -3.65
C LEU A 55 -5.50 0.40 -2.30
N ALA A 56 -6.43 0.07 -1.42
CA ALA A 56 -6.10 -0.34 -0.05
C ALA A 56 -5.48 -1.73 0.00
N PHE A 57 -6.08 -2.73 -0.63
CA PHE A 57 -5.65 -4.12 -0.51
C PHE A 57 -4.71 -4.56 -1.62
N ASP A 58 -5.02 -4.23 -2.86
CA ASP A 58 -4.26 -4.73 -4.00
C ASP A 58 -3.03 -3.88 -4.29
N THR A 59 -2.90 -2.71 -3.68
CA THR A 59 -1.75 -1.83 -3.85
C THR A 59 -0.99 -1.66 -2.54
N ILE A 60 -1.57 -0.99 -1.56
CA ILE A 60 -0.86 -0.63 -0.32
C ILE A 60 -0.59 -1.87 0.53
N PHE A 61 -1.61 -2.65 0.82
CA PHE A 61 -1.45 -3.85 1.63
C PHE A 61 -0.55 -4.87 0.93
N ALA A 62 -0.73 -5.07 -0.37
CA ALA A 62 0.08 -6.01 -1.14
C ALA A 62 1.57 -5.64 -1.09
N GLU A 63 1.90 -4.37 -1.25
CA GLU A 63 3.28 -3.91 -1.18
C GLU A 63 3.83 -4.00 0.25
N GLY A 64 3.03 -3.66 1.25
CA GLY A 64 3.41 -3.77 2.65
C GLY A 64 3.66 -5.23 3.04
N GLN A 65 2.85 -6.14 2.55
CA GLN A 65 3.04 -7.57 2.78
C GLN A 65 4.30 -8.08 2.11
N ARG A 66 4.57 -7.65 0.88
CA ARG A 66 5.81 -7.99 0.19
C ARG A 66 7.03 -7.57 1.01
N ARG A 67 7.05 -6.35 1.50
CA ARG A 67 8.17 -5.83 2.29
C ARG A 67 8.30 -6.57 3.61
N TYR A 68 7.20 -6.96 4.20
CA TYR A 68 7.21 -7.74 5.43
C TYR A 68 7.87 -9.10 5.21
N ILE A 69 7.51 -9.79 4.13
CA ILE A 69 8.08 -11.09 3.80
C ILE A 69 9.55 -10.96 3.40
N GLU A 70 9.92 -9.87 2.72
CA GLU A 70 11.29 -9.60 2.31
C GLU A 70 12.24 -9.52 3.51
N SER A 71 11.74 -9.18 4.69
CA SER A 71 12.55 -9.12 5.91
C SER A 71 12.81 -10.50 6.51
N PHE A 72 12.21 -11.55 6.00
CA PHE A 72 12.40 -12.91 6.47
C PHE A 72 13.59 -13.61 5.78
N SER A 73 13.65 -14.93 5.90
CA SER A 73 14.73 -15.76 5.38
C SER A 73 14.79 -15.77 3.85
N SER A 74 15.91 -16.30 3.31
CA SER A 74 16.06 -16.44 1.87
C SER A 74 14.98 -17.34 1.25
N SER A 75 14.46 -18.31 1.97
CA SER A 75 13.35 -19.13 1.50
C SER A 75 12.08 -18.30 1.28
N ALA A 76 11.83 -17.35 2.16
CA ALA A 76 10.71 -16.44 2.03
C ALA A 76 10.90 -15.51 0.83
N ARG A 77 12.14 -15.12 0.52
CA ARG A 77 12.43 -14.31 -0.66
C ARG A 77 12.10 -15.03 -1.96
N GLN A 78 12.32 -16.33 -2.01
CA GLN A 78 11.93 -17.12 -3.17
C GLN A 78 10.41 -17.10 -3.36
N TYR A 79 9.67 -17.10 -2.26
CA TYR A 79 8.22 -16.96 -2.31
C TYR A 79 7.81 -15.58 -2.86
N LEU A 80 8.57 -14.53 -2.54
CA LEU A 80 8.31 -13.19 -3.05
C LEU A 80 8.42 -13.07 -4.56
N GLU A 81 9.29 -13.83 -5.19
CA GLU A 81 9.44 -13.81 -6.63
C GLU A 81 8.14 -14.20 -7.34
N ARG A 82 7.24 -14.89 -6.65
CA ARG A 82 5.95 -15.31 -7.18
C ARG A 82 4.84 -14.31 -6.94
N ILE A 83 5.07 -13.31 -6.09
CA ILE A 83 4.08 -12.28 -5.78
C ILE A 83 4.27 -11.12 -6.75
N GLU A 84 3.25 -10.83 -7.52
CA GLU A 84 3.31 -9.71 -8.44
C GLU A 84 3.39 -8.40 -7.69
N ARG A 85 4.25 -7.52 -8.19
CA ARG A 85 4.29 -6.15 -7.69
C ARG A 85 3.07 -5.40 -8.19
N PRO A 86 2.44 -4.56 -7.36
CA PRO A 86 1.39 -3.69 -7.84
C PRO A 86 1.86 -2.85 -9.03
N ASN A 87 1.01 -2.70 -10.03
CA ASN A 87 1.35 -1.93 -11.21
C ASN A 87 1.31 -0.43 -10.89
N ALA A 88 2.48 0.15 -10.70
CA ALA A 88 2.64 1.55 -10.35
C ALA A 88 4.01 2.04 -10.80
N ASP A 89 4.12 3.34 -11.06
CA ASP A 89 5.42 3.93 -11.39
C ASP A 89 6.33 3.96 -10.16
N ARG A 90 5.75 4.25 -9.01
CA ARG A 90 6.49 4.28 -7.76
C ARG A 90 5.57 4.00 -6.58
N ILE A 91 6.04 3.19 -5.65
CA ILE A 91 5.44 2.99 -4.34
C ILE A 91 6.57 3.09 -3.32
N ALA A 92 6.50 4.07 -2.43
CA ALA A 92 7.57 4.33 -1.47
C ALA A 92 7.03 4.44 -0.05
N HIS A 93 7.85 4.04 0.90
CA HIS A 93 7.64 4.20 2.33
C HIS A 93 6.43 3.43 2.89
N VAL A 94 6.04 2.35 2.23
CA VAL A 94 4.97 1.48 2.76
C VAL A 94 5.56 0.58 3.85
N PRO A 95 5.06 0.68 5.08
CA PRO A 95 5.51 -0.20 6.16
C PRO A 95 4.94 -1.60 6.01
N PRO A 96 5.47 -2.57 6.75
CA PRO A 96 4.83 -3.88 6.85
C PRO A 96 3.36 -3.72 7.24
N ALA A 97 2.49 -4.49 6.60
CA ALA A 97 1.06 -4.28 6.71
C ALA A 97 0.32 -5.55 7.08
N ILE A 98 -0.76 -5.37 7.82
CA ILE A 98 -1.72 -6.43 8.15
C ILE A 98 -3.07 -5.99 7.61
N GLY A 99 -3.74 -6.88 6.88
CA GLY A 99 -5.04 -6.59 6.31
C GLY A 99 -6.14 -7.36 7.02
N ILE A 100 -7.22 -6.67 7.33
CA ILE A 100 -8.42 -7.28 7.90
C ILE A 100 -9.58 -6.93 6.99
N ARG A 101 -10.27 -7.96 6.50
CA ARG A 101 -11.45 -7.81 5.65
C ARG A 101 -12.67 -8.28 6.42
N THR A 102 -13.70 -7.45 6.43
CA THR A 102 -14.94 -7.74 7.12
C THR A 102 -16.12 -7.90 6.18
N ASP A 103 -15.86 -7.82 4.88
CA ASP A 103 -16.91 -7.90 3.86
C ASP A 103 -17.22 -9.35 3.45
N SER A 104 -18.05 -9.49 2.41
CA SER A 104 -18.45 -10.81 1.90
C SER A 104 -17.26 -11.66 1.44
N ALA A 105 -16.18 -11.06 1.00
CA ALA A 105 -15.00 -11.79 0.58
C ALA A 105 -14.31 -12.48 1.77
N LEU A 106 -14.24 -11.80 2.91
CA LEU A 106 -13.72 -12.42 4.14
C LEU A 106 -14.62 -13.56 4.61
N ARG A 107 -15.93 -13.36 4.57
CA ARG A 107 -16.88 -14.40 4.94
C ARG A 107 -16.72 -15.66 4.08
N LYS A 108 -16.54 -15.47 2.79
CA LYS A 108 -16.30 -16.59 1.87
C LYS A 108 -14.99 -17.30 2.20
N SER A 109 -13.94 -16.55 2.47
CA SER A 109 -12.66 -17.13 2.85
C SER A 109 -12.74 -17.89 4.17
N LEU A 110 -13.38 -17.31 5.17
CA LEU A 110 -13.57 -17.95 6.47
C LEU A 110 -14.47 -19.18 6.35
N GLY A 111 -15.54 -19.09 5.57
CA GLY A 111 -16.41 -20.22 5.31
C GLY A 111 -15.67 -21.40 4.69
N ARG A 112 -14.79 -21.13 3.76
CA ARG A 112 -13.95 -22.17 3.15
C ARG A 112 -12.92 -22.72 4.12
N ALA A 113 -12.39 -21.87 4.99
CA ALA A 113 -11.37 -22.27 5.96
C ALA A 113 -11.95 -23.04 7.13
N THR A 114 -13.20 -22.77 7.48
CA THR A 114 -13.87 -23.39 8.63
C THR A 114 -14.66 -24.63 8.27
N VAL A 115 -14.88 -24.86 7.02
CA VAL A 115 -15.51 -26.07 6.51
C VAL A 115 -14.46 -27.08 6.12
#